data_003f383a83b325a6fec32d979350b04d
#
_entry.id   003f383a83b325a6fec32d979350b04d
#
_cell.length_a   1.000
_cell.length_b   1.000
_cell.length_c   1.000
_cell.angle_alpha   90.00
_cell.angle_beta   90.00
_cell.angle_gamma   90.00
#
_symmetry.space_group_name_H-M   'P 1'
#
loop_
_entity.id
_entity.type
_entity.pdbx_description
1 polymer ?
#
loop_
_entity_poly.entity_id
_entity_poly.type
_entity_poly.pdbx_seq_one_letter_code
_entity_poly.pdbx_strand_id
1 'polypeptide(L)'
;DPSTLDGLRWLSCYLTTGKHMGLYWSLPVVLALLAITAPTALLFGFGAASAARSPIAPLRWFGKTYIAVVRGVPDIAFFLFFVIALDQALEYASHRVLCPDWTDPVRQGNDFLVCTAAKLPLGNAAQWIHEVYGFSLAVLTFSIVFGAFAGNVLFGAMRAVPRGQLETAESY
;
A
#
# COMPACT_ATOMS: atom_id res chain seq x y z
N ASP A 1 17.14 40.58 4.12
CA ASP A 1 18.17 39.84 3.35
C ASP A 1 18.85 38.82 4.28
N PRO A 2 18.78 37.52 4.00
CA PRO A 2 19.36 36.47 4.85
C PRO A 2 20.91 36.63 5.01
N SER A 3 21.56 37.25 4.05
CA SER A 3 23.03 37.44 4.08
C SER A 3 23.52 38.43 5.17
N THR A 4 22.58 39.21 5.75
CA THR A 4 22.90 40.20 6.79
C THR A 4 22.58 39.73 8.21
N LEU A 5 22.11 38.50 8.35
CA LEU A 5 21.68 37.90 9.62
C LEU A 5 22.77 36.97 10.17
N ASP A 6 23.07 37.09 11.45
CA ASP A 6 24.08 36.25 12.12
C ASP A 6 23.43 35.00 12.80
N GLY A 7 24.11 33.89 12.69
CA GLY A 7 23.92 32.69 13.49
C GLY A 7 22.45 32.18 13.52
N LEU A 8 21.83 32.19 14.69
CA LEU A 8 20.50 31.64 14.92
C LEU A 8 19.39 32.39 14.16
N ARG A 9 19.54 33.71 13.94
CA ARG A 9 18.59 34.50 13.16
C ARG A 9 18.63 34.13 11.69
N TRP A 10 19.82 33.86 11.14
CA TRP A 10 19.97 33.34 9.79
C TRP A 10 19.30 31.96 9.67
N LEU A 11 19.56 31.06 10.62
CA LEU A 11 18.99 29.72 10.64
C LEU A 11 17.47 29.75 10.70
N SER A 12 16.90 30.58 11.59
CA SER A 12 15.44 30.71 11.71
C SER A 12 14.80 31.25 10.42
N CYS A 13 15.43 32.27 9.82
CA CYS A 13 14.97 32.83 8.55
C CYS A 13 15.06 31.79 7.41
N TYR A 14 16.12 31.02 7.37
CA TYR A 14 16.34 29.97 6.38
C TYR A 14 15.28 28.85 6.51
N LEU A 15 15.04 28.34 7.72
CA LEU A 15 14.08 27.28 8.00
C LEU A 15 12.62 27.68 7.77
N THR A 16 12.31 28.98 7.83
CA THR A 16 10.94 29.50 7.58
C THR A 16 10.72 29.96 6.15
N THR A 17 11.66 29.74 5.22
CA THR A 17 11.44 30.03 3.80
C THR A 17 10.31 29.17 3.23
N GLY A 18 9.62 29.68 2.22
CA GLY A 18 8.49 28.96 1.59
C GLY A 18 8.82 27.57 1.08
N LYS A 19 10.07 27.34 0.68
CA LYS A 19 10.57 26.00 0.27
C LYS A 19 10.56 25.00 1.44
N HIS A 20 11.02 25.42 2.62
CA HIS A 20 11.05 24.56 3.81
C HIS A 20 9.67 24.39 4.43
N MET A 21 8.82 25.41 4.36
CA MET A 21 7.42 25.29 4.80
C MET A 21 6.67 24.20 4.02
N GLY A 22 6.93 24.05 2.70
CA GLY A 22 6.38 22.95 1.91
C GLY A 22 6.82 21.59 2.41
N LEU A 23 8.08 21.44 2.87
CA LEU A 23 8.60 20.22 3.47
C LEU A 23 7.90 19.88 4.80
N TYR A 24 7.63 20.89 5.63
CA TYR A 24 6.91 20.66 6.89
C TYR A 24 5.47 20.21 6.67
N TRP A 25 4.80 20.71 5.61
CA TRP A 25 3.46 20.25 5.24
C TRP A 25 3.42 18.80 4.75
N SER A 26 4.52 18.25 4.25
CA SER A 26 4.58 16.84 3.88
C SER A 26 4.61 15.90 5.09
N LEU A 27 5.10 16.38 6.25
CA LEU A 27 5.19 15.58 7.47
C LEU A 27 3.84 15.04 7.96
N PRO A 28 2.77 15.86 8.11
CA PRO A 28 1.45 15.36 8.47
C PRO A 28 0.91 14.29 7.52
N VAL A 29 1.17 14.44 6.21
CA VAL A 29 0.74 13.46 5.21
C VAL A 29 1.46 12.13 5.40
N VAL A 30 2.77 12.17 5.64
CA VAL A 30 3.56 10.95 5.92
C VAL A 30 3.12 10.31 7.24
N LEU A 31 2.86 11.09 8.28
CA LEU A 31 2.36 10.58 9.55
C LEU A 31 0.97 9.97 9.42
N ALA A 32 0.07 10.59 8.64
CA ALA A 32 -1.24 10.03 8.34
C ALA A 32 -1.12 8.71 7.55
N LEU A 33 -0.25 8.67 6.54
CA LEU A 33 0.05 7.45 5.80
C LEU A 33 0.52 6.34 6.74
N LEU A 34 1.48 6.62 7.62
CA LEU A 34 1.99 5.65 8.59
C LEU A 34 0.91 5.20 9.57
N ALA A 35 0.12 6.13 10.12
CA ALA A 35 -0.92 5.83 11.09
C ALA A 35 -2.04 4.93 10.53
N ILE A 36 -2.32 5.04 9.24
CA ILE A 36 -3.31 4.20 8.56
C ILE A 36 -2.68 2.89 8.09
N THR A 37 -1.47 2.96 7.52
CA THR A 37 -0.80 1.78 6.94
C THR A 37 -0.36 0.78 8.00
N ALA A 38 0.11 1.22 9.17
CA ALA A 38 0.60 0.30 10.20
C ALA A 38 -0.48 -0.67 10.71
N PRO A 39 -1.68 -0.22 11.15
CA PRO A 39 -2.72 -1.15 11.59
C PRO A 39 -3.27 -2.00 10.42
N THR A 40 -3.42 -1.43 9.22
CA THR A 40 -3.91 -2.19 8.07
C THR A 40 -2.90 -3.27 7.64
N ALA A 41 -1.60 -2.97 7.63
CA ALA A 41 -0.54 -3.96 7.39
C ALA A 41 -0.56 -5.09 8.42
N LEU A 42 -0.79 -4.78 9.71
CA LEU A 42 -0.93 -5.81 10.75
C LEU A 42 -2.15 -6.70 10.51
N LEU A 43 -3.28 -6.14 10.06
CA LEU A 43 -4.46 -6.92 9.70
C LEU A 43 -4.18 -7.86 8.52
N PHE A 44 -3.55 -7.36 7.46
CA PHE A 44 -3.11 -8.19 6.33
C PHE A 44 -2.13 -9.28 6.78
N GLY A 45 -1.17 -8.93 7.64
CA GLY A 45 -0.18 -9.85 8.18
C GLY A 45 -0.81 -10.96 9.03
N PHE A 46 -1.74 -10.61 9.90
CA PHE A 46 -2.48 -11.58 10.71
C PHE A 46 -3.34 -12.50 9.85
N GLY A 47 -4.05 -11.94 8.86
CA GLY A 47 -4.82 -12.70 7.88
C GLY A 47 -3.95 -13.68 7.11
N ALA A 48 -2.79 -13.22 6.61
CA ALA A 48 -1.84 -14.07 5.88
C ALA A 48 -1.25 -15.19 6.74
N ALA A 49 -0.85 -14.88 7.98
CA ALA A 49 -0.31 -15.87 8.93
C ALA A 49 -1.37 -16.93 9.29
N SER A 50 -2.60 -16.50 9.52
CA SER A 50 -3.73 -17.38 9.81
C SER A 50 -4.08 -18.25 8.61
N ALA A 51 -4.12 -17.67 7.41
CA ALA A 51 -4.33 -18.40 6.16
C ALA A 51 -3.24 -19.46 5.93
N ALA A 52 -1.96 -19.10 6.15
CA ALA A 52 -0.84 -20.01 6.00
C ALA A 52 -0.87 -21.22 6.96
N ARG A 53 -1.60 -21.11 8.08
CA ARG A 53 -1.82 -22.18 9.06
C ARG A 53 -3.15 -22.92 8.87
N SER A 54 -4.01 -22.46 7.98
CA SER A 54 -5.34 -23.04 7.77
C SER A 54 -5.26 -24.54 7.42
N PRO A 55 -6.20 -25.36 7.92
CA PRO A 55 -6.35 -26.75 7.48
C PRO A 55 -6.81 -26.84 6.01
N ILE A 56 -7.45 -25.79 5.49
CA ILE A 56 -7.96 -25.71 4.12
C ILE A 56 -6.77 -25.50 3.17
N ALA A 57 -6.48 -26.49 2.33
CA ALA A 57 -5.30 -26.50 1.46
C ALA A 57 -5.18 -25.28 0.55
N PRO A 58 -6.21 -24.81 -0.19
CA PRO A 58 -6.08 -23.62 -1.04
C PRO A 58 -5.79 -22.34 -0.24
N LEU A 59 -6.41 -22.15 0.93
CA LEU A 59 -6.18 -20.98 1.78
C LEU A 59 -4.75 -20.98 2.34
N ARG A 60 -4.28 -22.15 2.77
CA ARG A 60 -2.90 -22.35 3.23
C ARG A 60 -1.88 -22.04 2.13
N TRP A 61 -2.14 -22.52 0.92
CA TRP A 61 -1.28 -22.26 -0.22
C TRP A 61 -1.25 -20.76 -0.54
N PHE A 62 -2.40 -20.11 -0.59
CA PHE A 62 -2.51 -18.66 -0.83
C PHE A 62 -1.71 -17.85 0.19
N GLY A 63 -1.89 -18.09 1.50
CA GLY A 63 -1.16 -17.37 2.53
C GLY A 63 0.36 -17.54 2.44
N LYS A 64 0.83 -18.77 2.21
CA LYS A 64 2.27 -19.04 2.02
C LYS A 64 2.84 -18.39 0.76
N THR A 65 2.12 -18.48 -0.35
CA THR A 65 2.54 -17.89 -1.63
C THR A 65 2.59 -16.37 -1.54
N TYR A 66 1.58 -15.74 -0.95
CA TYR A 66 1.57 -14.30 -0.74
C TYR A 66 2.80 -13.83 0.05
N ILE A 67 3.08 -14.45 1.20
CA ILE A 67 4.24 -14.11 2.02
C ILE A 67 5.56 -14.35 1.25
N ALA A 68 5.67 -15.45 0.53
CA ALA A 68 6.88 -15.81 -0.21
C ALA A 68 7.15 -14.89 -1.40
N VAL A 69 6.11 -14.60 -2.20
CA VAL A 69 6.23 -13.77 -3.42
C VAL A 69 6.56 -12.33 -3.06
N VAL A 70 5.79 -11.72 -2.14
CA VAL A 70 6.01 -10.31 -1.78
C VAL A 70 7.39 -10.10 -1.17
N ARG A 71 7.88 -11.02 -0.33
CA ARG A 71 9.23 -10.94 0.25
C ARG A 71 10.36 -11.33 -0.71
N GLY A 72 10.04 -12.05 -1.77
CA GLY A 72 11.01 -12.47 -2.77
C GLY A 72 11.32 -11.41 -3.83
N VAL A 73 10.48 -10.38 -3.95
CA VAL A 73 10.67 -9.26 -4.88
C VAL A 73 11.36 -8.10 -4.15
N PRO A 74 12.36 -7.44 -4.74
CA PRO A 74 12.94 -6.23 -4.18
C PRO A 74 11.88 -5.15 -3.92
N ASP A 75 11.86 -4.58 -2.72
CA ASP A 75 10.82 -3.64 -2.28
C ASP A 75 10.62 -2.48 -3.26
N ILE A 76 11.72 -1.89 -3.77
CA ILE A 76 11.66 -0.79 -4.74
C ILE A 76 10.95 -1.22 -6.02
N ALA A 77 11.27 -2.40 -6.55
CA ALA A 77 10.61 -2.91 -7.74
C ALA A 77 9.13 -3.16 -7.47
N PHE A 78 8.79 -3.72 -6.29
CA PHE A 78 7.40 -3.96 -5.91
C PHE A 78 6.61 -2.64 -5.86
N PHE A 79 7.13 -1.61 -5.19
CA PHE A 79 6.45 -0.31 -5.08
C PHE A 79 6.26 0.38 -6.44
N LEU A 80 7.22 0.29 -7.33
CA LEU A 80 7.11 0.90 -8.65
C LEU A 80 6.10 0.19 -9.55
N PHE A 81 6.15 -1.13 -9.62
CA PHE A 81 5.29 -1.90 -10.54
C PHE A 81 3.91 -2.19 -9.99
N PHE A 82 3.79 -2.46 -8.69
CA PHE A 82 2.53 -2.90 -8.10
C PHE A 82 1.49 -1.79 -8.07
N VAL A 83 1.88 -0.55 -7.80
CA VAL A 83 0.95 0.61 -7.81
C VAL A 83 0.34 0.77 -9.20
N ILE A 84 1.19 0.74 -10.25
CA ILE A 84 0.73 0.88 -11.65
C ILE A 84 -0.13 -0.32 -12.05
N ALA A 85 0.29 -1.53 -11.69
CA ALA A 85 -0.47 -2.74 -12.00
C ALA A 85 -1.84 -2.76 -11.30
N LEU A 86 -1.90 -2.29 -10.05
CA LEU A 86 -3.15 -2.18 -9.29
C LEU A 86 -4.08 -1.14 -9.92
N ASP A 87 -3.56 0.04 -10.25
CA ASP A 87 -4.32 1.10 -10.91
C ASP A 87 -4.91 0.61 -12.23
N GLN A 88 -4.08 0.04 -13.10
CA GLN A 88 -4.54 -0.53 -14.38
C GLN A 88 -5.54 -1.69 -14.21
N ALA A 89 -5.36 -2.51 -13.17
CA ALA A 89 -6.30 -3.60 -12.89
C ALA A 89 -7.67 -3.08 -12.45
N LEU A 90 -7.70 -2.01 -11.64
CA LEU A 90 -8.93 -1.34 -11.23
C LEU A 90 -9.64 -0.68 -12.42
N GLU A 91 -8.88 0.04 -13.25
CA GLU A 91 -9.42 0.64 -14.48
C GLU A 91 -9.95 -0.43 -15.45
N TYR A 92 -9.23 -1.54 -15.62
CA TYR A 92 -9.69 -2.65 -16.45
C TYR A 92 -10.96 -3.29 -15.90
N ALA A 93 -11.04 -3.53 -14.60
CA ALA A 93 -12.24 -4.07 -13.97
C ALA A 93 -13.44 -3.13 -14.15
N SER A 94 -13.24 -1.83 -13.93
CA SER A 94 -14.24 -0.79 -14.16
C SER A 94 -14.69 -0.73 -15.62
N HIS A 95 -13.74 -0.83 -16.56
CA HIS A 95 -14.01 -0.87 -17.99
C HIS A 95 -14.91 -2.04 -18.39
N ARG A 96 -14.64 -3.23 -17.87
CA ARG A 96 -15.45 -4.43 -18.15
C ARG A 96 -16.88 -4.32 -17.65
N VAL A 97 -17.10 -3.58 -16.56
CA VAL A 97 -18.41 -3.40 -15.95
C VAL A 97 -19.18 -2.24 -16.59
N LEU A 98 -18.51 -1.12 -16.84
CA LEU A 98 -19.15 0.12 -17.30
C LEU A 98 -19.29 0.23 -18.83
N CYS A 99 -18.44 -0.48 -19.57
CA CYS A 99 -18.41 -0.42 -21.03
C CYS A 99 -18.43 -1.82 -21.66
N PRO A 100 -19.52 -2.61 -21.49
CA PRO A 100 -19.60 -3.98 -22.00
C PRO A 100 -19.61 -4.05 -23.54
N ASP A 101 -20.07 -2.99 -24.19
CA ASP A 101 -20.17 -2.92 -25.67
C ASP A 101 -18.90 -2.42 -26.34
N TRP A 102 -17.81 -2.24 -25.59
CA TRP A 102 -16.52 -1.80 -26.12
C TRP A 102 -15.87 -2.88 -26.99
N THR A 103 -15.64 -2.55 -28.25
CA THR A 103 -15.11 -3.49 -29.27
C THR A 103 -13.62 -3.37 -29.52
N ASP A 104 -13.01 -2.22 -29.18
CA ASP A 104 -11.59 -1.99 -29.40
C ASP A 104 -10.73 -2.76 -28.39
N PRO A 105 -9.50 -3.19 -28.77
CA PRO A 105 -8.60 -3.84 -27.86
C PRO A 105 -8.17 -2.88 -26.74
N VAL A 106 -8.22 -3.35 -25.49
CA VAL A 106 -7.82 -2.58 -24.31
C VAL A 106 -6.33 -2.24 -24.31
N ARG A 107 -5.53 -3.00 -25.06
CA ARG A 107 -4.10 -2.73 -25.23
C ARG A 107 -3.77 -2.57 -26.70
N GLN A 108 -3.23 -1.39 -27.06
CA GLN A 108 -2.69 -1.10 -28.39
C GLN A 108 -1.21 -0.71 -28.26
N GLY A 109 -0.32 -1.65 -28.59
CA GLY A 109 1.13 -1.45 -28.43
C GLY A 109 1.51 -1.25 -26.96
N ASN A 110 2.00 -0.06 -26.63
CA ASN A 110 2.37 0.33 -25.26
C ASN A 110 1.26 1.08 -24.52
N ASP A 111 0.17 1.42 -25.19
CA ASP A 111 -0.92 2.20 -24.63
C ASP A 111 -2.00 1.28 -24.02
N PHE A 112 -2.50 1.70 -22.86
CA PHE A 112 -3.63 1.08 -22.18
C PHE A 112 -4.87 1.93 -22.40
N LEU A 113 -5.82 1.39 -23.17
CA LEU A 113 -7.02 2.09 -23.63
C LEU A 113 -8.25 1.56 -22.89
N VAL A 114 -8.82 2.41 -22.06
CA VAL A 114 -10.09 2.17 -21.39
C VAL A 114 -11.09 3.27 -21.75
N CYS A 115 -12.37 2.96 -21.66
CA CYS A 115 -13.40 3.97 -21.88
C CYS A 115 -13.28 5.11 -20.84
N THR A 116 -13.69 6.31 -21.21
CA THR A 116 -13.58 7.51 -20.38
C THR A 116 -14.29 7.38 -19.02
N ALA A 117 -15.38 6.63 -18.98
CA ALA A 117 -16.14 6.36 -17.75
C ALA A 117 -15.40 5.42 -16.77
N ALA A 118 -14.44 4.64 -17.26
CA ALA A 118 -13.69 3.68 -16.44
C ALA A 118 -12.37 4.23 -15.92
N LYS A 119 -11.90 5.40 -16.40
CA LYS A 119 -10.69 6.04 -15.88
C LYS A 119 -10.85 6.43 -14.42
N LEU A 120 -9.86 6.11 -13.61
CA LEU A 120 -9.85 6.38 -12.19
C LEU A 120 -8.65 7.31 -11.83
N PRO A 121 -8.92 8.42 -11.14
CA PRO A 121 -10.21 9.08 -11.00
C PRO A 121 -10.65 9.72 -12.32
N LEU A 122 -11.94 9.97 -12.51
CA LEU A 122 -12.43 10.62 -13.74
C LEU A 122 -11.63 11.88 -14.03
N GLY A 123 -11.21 12.07 -15.30
CA GLY A 123 -10.32 13.16 -15.71
C GLY A 123 -10.84 14.58 -15.42
N ASN A 124 -12.16 14.73 -15.22
CA ASN A 124 -12.82 15.96 -14.80
C ASN A 124 -13.08 16.05 -13.30
N ALA A 125 -12.59 15.09 -12.51
CA ALA A 125 -12.75 15.10 -11.05
C ALA A 125 -11.95 16.26 -10.42
N ALA A 126 -12.41 16.74 -9.27
CA ALA A 126 -11.69 17.77 -8.52
C ALA A 126 -10.31 17.24 -8.07
N GLN A 127 -9.31 18.11 -7.99
CA GLN A 127 -7.93 17.75 -7.67
C GLN A 127 -7.81 16.94 -6.36
N TRP A 128 -8.58 17.29 -5.33
CA TRP A 128 -8.55 16.55 -4.08
C TRP A 128 -8.95 15.06 -4.22
N ILE A 129 -9.79 14.73 -5.23
CA ILE A 129 -10.17 13.33 -5.51
C ILE A 129 -8.96 12.57 -6.06
N HIS A 130 -8.16 13.19 -6.94
CA HIS A 130 -6.92 12.61 -7.46
C HIS A 130 -5.91 12.36 -6.33
N GLU A 131 -5.80 13.31 -5.39
CA GLU A 131 -4.90 13.20 -4.23
C GLU A 131 -5.34 12.07 -3.29
N VAL A 132 -6.64 11.98 -2.97
CA VAL A 132 -7.19 10.91 -2.12
C VAL A 132 -7.06 9.56 -2.79
N TYR A 133 -7.29 9.47 -4.10
CA TYR A 133 -7.11 8.23 -4.84
C TYR A 133 -5.67 7.76 -4.82
N GLY A 134 -4.72 8.62 -5.16
CA GLY A 134 -3.28 8.30 -5.10
C GLY A 134 -2.83 7.90 -3.68
N PHE A 135 -3.30 8.62 -2.65
CA PHE A 135 -3.04 8.27 -1.26
C PHE A 135 -3.60 6.90 -0.89
N SER A 136 -4.81 6.57 -1.35
CA SER A 136 -5.44 5.26 -1.09
C SER A 136 -4.68 4.11 -1.75
N LEU A 137 -4.21 4.29 -2.99
CA LEU A 137 -3.34 3.33 -3.67
C LEU A 137 -2.03 3.12 -2.92
N ALA A 138 -1.43 4.20 -2.41
CA ALA A 138 -0.22 4.11 -1.59
C ALA A 138 -0.48 3.33 -0.30
N VAL A 139 -1.53 3.67 0.46
CA VAL A 139 -1.93 2.94 1.68
C VAL A 139 -2.12 1.45 1.40
N LEU A 140 -2.84 1.11 0.35
CA LEU A 140 -3.11 -0.28 0.00
C LEU A 140 -1.82 -1.04 -0.36
N THR A 141 -0.97 -0.42 -1.19
CA THR A 141 0.30 -1.02 -1.59
C THR A 141 1.22 -1.25 -0.40
N PHE A 142 1.42 -0.23 0.45
CA PHE A 142 2.22 -0.38 1.67
C PHE A 142 1.63 -1.43 2.61
N SER A 143 0.30 -1.46 2.75
CA SER A 143 -0.37 -2.45 3.62
C SER A 143 -0.14 -3.88 3.13
N ILE A 144 -0.16 -4.12 1.83
CA ILE A 144 0.12 -5.43 1.25
C ILE A 144 1.58 -5.82 1.45
N VAL A 145 2.52 -4.91 1.18
CA VAL A 145 3.96 -5.21 1.31
C VAL A 145 4.33 -5.44 2.77
N PHE A 146 4.05 -4.50 3.64
CA PHE A 146 4.38 -4.63 5.07
C PHE A 146 3.55 -5.72 5.76
N GLY A 147 2.33 -5.99 5.25
CA GLY A 147 1.52 -7.11 5.69
C GLY A 147 2.18 -8.46 5.43
N ALA A 148 2.88 -8.64 4.31
CA ALA A 148 3.63 -9.87 4.06
C ALA A 148 4.82 -10.04 5.02
N PHE A 149 5.53 -8.96 5.34
CA PHE A 149 6.61 -8.99 6.35
C PHE A 149 6.05 -9.31 7.75
N ALA A 150 5.00 -8.61 8.18
CA ALA A 150 4.32 -8.87 9.44
C ALA A 150 3.77 -10.30 9.51
N GLY A 151 3.17 -10.78 8.42
CA GLY A 151 2.64 -12.12 8.30
C GLY A 151 3.70 -13.20 8.46
N ASN A 152 4.90 -12.99 7.93
CA ASN A 152 6.02 -13.92 8.12
C ASN A 152 6.47 -13.99 9.58
N VAL A 153 6.59 -12.83 10.25
CA VAL A 153 6.97 -12.77 11.66
C VAL A 153 5.91 -13.43 12.53
N LEU A 154 4.64 -13.09 12.30
CA LEU A 154 3.50 -13.69 13.02
C LEU A 154 3.40 -15.20 12.79
N PHE A 155 3.57 -15.65 11.56
CA PHE A 155 3.59 -17.09 11.25
C PHE A 155 4.69 -17.83 11.99
N GLY A 156 5.91 -17.25 12.06
CA GLY A 156 7.02 -17.78 12.82
C GLY A 156 6.72 -17.82 14.33
N ALA A 157 6.22 -16.70 14.87
CA ALA A 157 5.87 -16.58 16.30
C ALA A 157 4.79 -17.59 16.72
N MET A 158 3.75 -17.76 15.89
CA MET A 158 2.70 -18.75 16.14
C MET A 158 3.21 -20.20 16.12
N ARG A 159 4.32 -20.49 15.45
CA ARG A 159 4.93 -21.83 15.42
C ARG A 159 5.87 -22.06 16.61
N ALA A 160 6.36 -21.00 17.21
CA ALA A 160 7.27 -21.06 18.35
C ALA A 160 6.58 -21.41 19.69
N VAL A 161 5.23 -21.28 19.75
CA VAL A 161 4.46 -21.60 20.98
C VAL A 161 4.40 -23.12 21.15
N PRO A 162 4.94 -23.68 22.26
CA PRO A 162 4.88 -25.10 22.58
C PRO A 162 3.42 -25.57 22.81
N ARG A 163 3.10 -26.78 22.37
CA ARG A 163 1.74 -27.34 22.55
C ARG A 163 1.30 -27.40 24.00
N GLY A 164 2.22 -27.69 24.93
CA GLY A 164 1.90 -27.75 26.36
C GLY A 164 1.40 -26.42 26.93
N GLN A 165 1.80 -25.27 26.39
CA GLN A 165 1.25 -23.98 26.80
C GLN A 165 -0.19 -23.78 26.32
N LEU A 166 -0.52 -24.31 25.15
CA LEU A 166 -1.90 -24.26 24.62
C LEU A 166 -2.82 -25.17 25.45
N GLU A 167 -2.38 -26.39 25.76
CA GLU A 167 -3.11 -27.34 26.61
C GLU A 167 -3.35 -26.79 28.01
N THR A 168 -2.35 -26.07 28.56
CA THR A 168 -2.50 -25.41 29.87
C THR A 168 -3.53 -24.29 29.79
N ALA A 169 -3.52 -23.50 28.74
CA ALA A 169 -4.50 -22.41 28.54
C ALA A 169 -5.94 -22.92 28.34
N GLU A 170 -6.12 -24.10 27.73
CA GLU A 170 -7.41 -24.74 27.55
C GLU A 170 -7.96 -25.38 28.86
N SER A 171 -7.09 -25.63 29.85
CA SER A 171 -7.47 -26.23 31.09
C SER A 171 -7.94 -25.23 32.15
N TYR A 172 -7.83 -23.92 31.91
CA TYR A 172 -8.32 -22.83 32.75
C TYR A 172 -9.56 -22.16 32.13
#